data_41c7e0771ae02bf314761fdbe7ba2f09
#
_entry.id   41c7e0771ae02bf314761fdbe7ba2f09
#
_cell.length_a   1.000
_cell.length_b   1.000
_cell.length_c   1.000
_cell.angle_alpha   90.00
_cell.angle_beta   90.00
_cell.angle_gamma   90.00
#
_symmetry.space_group_name_H-M   'P 1'
#
loop_
_entity.id
_entity.type
_entity.pdbx_description
1 polymer ?
#
loop_
_entity_poly.entity_id
_entity_poly.type
_entity_poly.pdbx_seq_one_letter_code
_entity_poly.pdbx_strand_id
1 'polypeptide(L)'
;MGKRSNFERKPRDFYETPIEATLPLIPHLGYDFTFIEPCAGAGVLINHLEDNGGKCNFASDIVPQRGDVHMRDYAEIDTKNVLETDYIITNPPWNRILLHPMIEHFSSLCPTWLLFDADWIHTKQSVPYITNLHKIVSVGRVRWFGNTTGKDNCAWYLFCKKPAKEIKFYGRT
;
A
#
# COMPACT_ATOMS: atom_id res chain seq x y z
N MET A 1 -18.30 -5.21 -16.23
CA MET A 1 -18.09 -5.53 -14.81
C MET A 1 -17.05 -6.65 -14.72
N GLY A 2 -15.89 -6.37 -14.15
CA GLY A 2 -14.86 -7.37 -13.89
C GLY A 2 -15.34 -8.33 -12.81
N LYS A 3 -15.45 -9.62 -13.14
CA LYS A 3 -15.73 -10.67 -12.15
C LYS A 3 -14.48 -10.79 -11.26
N ARG A 4 -14.63 -10.66 -9.93
CA ARG A 4 -13.57 -10.99 -8.97
C ARG A 4 -13.04 -12.39 -9.25
N SER A 5 -11.73 -12.54 -9.17
CA SER A 5 -11.09 -13.85 -9.36
C SER A 5 -11.52 -14.82 -8.27
N ASN A 6 -11.98 -16.01 -8.68
CA ASN A 6 -12.31 -17.14 -7.81
C ASN A 6 -11.06 -18.00 -7.56
N PHE A 7 -9.96 -17.44 -7.06
CA PHE A 7 -8.85 -18.26 -6.60
C PHE A 7 -8.86 -18.35 -5.08
N GLU A 8 -8.34 -19.46 -4.56
CA GLU A 8 -8.14 -19.65 -3.14
C GLU A 8 -7.17 -18.58 -2.62
N ARG A 9 -7.62 -17.74 -1.71
CA ARG A 9 -6.78 -16.69 -1.14
C ARG A 9 -5.71 -17.31 -0.26
N LYS A 10 -4.47 -16.83 -0.41
CA LYS A 10 -3.40 -17.21 0.50
C LYS A 10 -3.77 -16.78 1.93
N PRO A 11 -3.40 -17.58 2.94
CA PRO A 11 -3.58 -17.18 4.33
C PRO A 11 -3.02 -15.77 4.56
N ARG A 12 -3.79 -14.91 5.23
CA ARG A 12 -3.43 -13.53 5.60
C ARG A 12 -3.20 -12.59 4.41
N ASP A 13 -3.77 -12.89 3.23
CA ASP A 13 -3.56 -12.09 2.00
C ASP A 13 -2.07 -11.85 1.67
N PHE A 14 -1.21 -12.84 1.95
CA PHE A 14 0.23 -12.74 1.69
C PHE A 14 0.52 -12.84 0.18
N TYR A 15 0.71 -11.68 -0.43
CA TYR A 15 1.08 -11.54 -1.83
C TYR A 15 2.27 -10.58 -1.97
N GLU A 16 3.39 -11.10 -2.49
CA GLU A 16 4.52 -10.27 -2.86
C GLU A 16 4.10 -9.24 -3.91
N THR A 17 4.48 -7.98 -3.71
CA THR A 17 4.14 -6.91 -4.63
C THR A 17 5.05 -6.94 -5.84
N PRO A 18 4.56 -7.29 -7.05
CA PRO A 18 5.42 -7.36 -8.22
C PRO A 18 5.84 -5.96 -8.69
N ILE A 19 6.94 -5.90 -9.44
CA ILE A 19 7.53 -4.64 -9.90
C ILE A 19 6.55 -3.82 -10.76
N GLU A 20 5.71 -4.46 -11.57
CA GLU A 20 4.70 -3.77 -12.38
C GLU A 20 3.63 -3.06 -11.55
N ALA A 21 3.43 -3.46 -10.31
CA ALA A 21 2.55 -2.76 -9.37
C ALA A 21 3.27 -1.59 -8.67
N THR A 22 4.59 -1.66 -8.52
CA THR A 22 5.40 -0.63 -7.86
C THR A 22 5.71 0.54 -8.79
N LEU A 23 6.11 0.27 -10.04
CA LEU A 23 6.57 1.30 -10.99
C LEU A 23 5.61 2.49 -11.18
N PRO A 24 4.27 2.30 -11.24
CA PRO A 24 3.35 3.45 -11.35
C PRO A 24 3.40 4.42 -10.18
N LEU A 25 3.83 3.96 -8.99
CA LEU A 25 3.96 4.80 -7.81
C LEU A 25 5.19 5.72 -7.86
N ILE A 26 6.31 5.26 -8.43
CA ILE A 26 7.62 5.92 -8.36
C ILE A 26 7.58 7.41 -8.75
N PRO A 27 6.91 7.84 -9.85
CA PRO A 27 6.86 9.26 -10.23
C PRO A 27 6.19 10.18 -9.21
N HIS A 28 5.52 9.60 -8.20
CA HIS A 28 4.76 10.32 -7.18
C HIS A 28 5.48 10.44 -5.83
N LEU A 29 6.67 9.84 -5.69
CA LEU A 29 7.42 9.79 -4.43
C LEU A 29 8.51 10.86 -4.30
N GLY A 30 8.92 11.47 -5.41
CA GLY A 30 10.06 12.39 -5.42
C GLY A 30 11.42 11.67 -5.52
N TYR A 31 12.49 12.41 -5.33
CA TYR A 31 13.87 11.87 -5.29
C TYR A 31 14.29 11.66 -3.84
N ASP A 32 15.08 10.61 -3.59
CA ASP A 32 15.67 10.30 -2.27
C ASP A 32 14.65 10.25 -1.13
N PHE A 33 13.45 9.71 -1.43
CA PHE A 33 12.38 9.58 -0.44
C PHE A 33 12.69 8.52 0.61
N THR A 34 12.20 8.76 1.82
CA THR A 34 12.29 7.83 2.95
C THR A 34 10.94 7.20 3.23
N PHE A 35 10.92 5.93 3.62
CA PHE A 35 9.67 5.23 3.91
C PHE A 35 9.80 4.18 5.00
N ILE A 36 8.66 3.77 5.52
CA ILE A 36 8.52 2.54 6.30
C ILE A 36 7.50 1.61 5.62
N GLU A 37 7.68 0.30 5.80
CA GLU A 37 6.74 -0.71 5.33
C GLU A 37 6.24 -1.59 6.48
N PRO A 38 4.99 -1.38 6.98
CA PRO A 38 4.45 -2.11 8.13
C PRO A 38 3.77 -3.45 7.79
N CYS A 39 3.75 -3.89 6.53
CA CYS A 39 3.27 -5.21 6.08
C CYS A 39 4.28 -5.80 5.09
N ALA A 40 5.55 -5.83 5.48
CA ALA A 40 6.67 -6.04 4.56
C ALA A 40 6.81 -7.50 4.05
N GLY A 41 6.29 -8.47 4.79
CA GLY A 41 6.40 -9.89 4.42
C GLY A 41 7.84 -10.33 4.14
N ALA A 42 8.13 -10.66 2.88
CA ALA A 42 9.48 -11.00 2.38
C ALA A 42 10.29 -9.76 1.92
N GLY A 43 9.75 -8.54 2.03
CA GLY A 43 10.44 -7.30 1.68
C GLY A 43 10.62 -7.05 0.18
N VAL A 44 9.82 -7.67 -0.68
CA VAL A 44 9.92 -7.49 -2.14
C VAL A 44 9.62 -6.05 -2.54
N LEU A 45 8.58 -5.44 -1.95
CA LEU A 45 8.24 -4.04 -2.21
C LEU A 45 9.37 -3.10 -1.75
N ILE A 46 10.01 -3.38 -0.60
CA ILE A 46 11.17 -2.62 -0.11
C ILE A 46 12.27 -2.60 -1.17
N ASN A 47 12.66 -3.77 -1.68
CA ASN A 47 13.71 -3.87 -2.69
C ASN A 47 13.36 -3.02 -3.93
N HIS A 48 12.12 -3.13 -4.43
CA HIS A 48 11.69 -2.34 -5.59
C HIS A 48 11.74 -0.83 -5.34
N LEU A 49 11.36 -0.38 -4.15
CA LEU A 49 11.39 1.04 -3.80
C LEU A 49 12.83 1.54 -3.63
N GLU A 50 13.71 0.75 -3.01
CA GLU A 50 15.13 1.09 -2.83
C GLU A 50 15.89 1.11 -4.17
N ASP A 51 15.61 0.17 -5.08
CA ASP A 51 16.15 0.16 -6.44
C ASP A 51 15.74 1.42 -7.25
N ASN A 52 14.69 2.13 -6.81
CA ASN A 52 14.19 3.36 -7.42
C ASN A 52 14.40 4.61 -6.55
N GLY A 53 15.42 4.62 -5.69
CA GLY A 53 15.89 5.81 -4.96
C GLY A 53 15.22 6.00 -3.59
N GLY A 54 14.44 5.05 -3.11
CA GLY A 54 13.89 5.07 -1.76
C GLY A 54 14.90 4.59 -0.72
N LYS A 55 14.66 4.96 0.54
CA LYS A 55 15.37 4.41 1.70
C LYS A 55 14.36 3.93 2.72
N CYS A 56 14.39 2.63 3.02
CA CYS A 56 13.55 2.04 4.08
C CYS A 56 14.14 2.35 5.45
N ASN A 57 13.43 3.15 6.26
CA ASN A 57 13.86 3.47 7.62
C ASN A 57 13.43 2.40 8.63
N PHE A 58 12.33 1.71 8.37
CA PHE A 58 11.80 0.68 9.24
C PHE A 58 10.87 -0.27 8.46
N ALA A 59 11.00 -1.58 8.72
CA ALA A 59 10.15 -2.61 8.14
C ALA A 59 9.60 -3.53 9.22
N SER A 60 8.31 -3.84 9.15
CA SER A 60 7.68 -4.82 10.04
C SER A 60 6.61 -5.63 9.34
N ASP A 61 6.26 -6.75 9.95
CA ASP A 61 5.15 -7.61 9.53
C ASP A 61 4.69 -8.43 10.75
N ILE A 62 3.43 -8.84 10.77
CA ILE A 62 2.92 -9.75 11.81
C ILE A 62 3.57 -11.14 11.73
N VAL A 63 4.04 -11.53 10.53
CA VAL A 63 4.76 -12.78 10.25
C VAL A 63 5.88 -12.51 9.25
N PRO A 64 7.00 -11.92 9.70
CA PRO A 64 8.11 -11.56 8.84
C PRO A 64 8.74 -12.80 8.19
N GLN A 65 9.14 -12.65 6.93
CA GLN A 65 9.81 -13.71 6.15
C GLN A 65 11.22 -13.31 5.73
N ARG A 66 11.73 -12.21 6.28
CA ARG A 66 13.09 -11.70 6.06
C ARG A 66 13.68 -11.25 7.40
N GLY A 67 14.96 -11.52 7.62
CA GLY A 67 15.59 -11.33 8.93
C GLY A 67 15.73 -9.90 9.42
N ASP A 68 15.64 -8.92 8.52
CA ASP A 68 15.65 -7.48 8.82
C ASP A 68 14.24 -6.85 8.93
N VAL A 69 13.20 -7.65 8.78
CA VAL A 69 11.81 -7.26 9.04
C VAL A 69 11.42 -7.63 10.47
N HIS A 70 10.99 -6.64 11.24
CA HIS A 70 10.61 -6.84 12.64
C HIS A 70 9.23 -7.49 12.77
N MET A 71 9.09 -8.43 13.70
CA MET A 71 7.77 -8.97 14.05
C MET A 71 7.00 -7.92 14.85
N ARG A 72 5.93 -7.35 14.25
CA ARG A 72 5.12 -6.33 14.89
C ARG A 72 3.73 -6.23 14.25
N ASP A 73 2.71 -6.03 15.07
CA ASP A 73 1.37 -5.68 14.58
C ASP A 73 1.37 -4.24 14.03
N TYR A 74 0.56 -3.97 13.01
CA TYR A 74 0.44 -2.64 12.43
C TYR A 74 -0.01 -1.57 13.44
N ALA A 75 -0.82 -1.97 14.43
CA ALA A 75 -1.32 -1.08 15.47
C ALA A 75 -0.23 -0.60 16.45
N GLU A 76 0.92 -1.28 16.47
CA GLU A 76 2.08 -0.91 17.29
C GLU A 76 3.02 0.10 16.59
N ILE A 77 2.74 0.44 15.32
CA ILE A 77 3.47 1.50 14.62
C ILE A 77 3.07 2.85 15.24
N ASP A 78 4.05 3.60 15.66
CA ASP A 78 3.85 4.87 16.36
C ASP A 78 4.64 6.03 15.73
N THR A 79 4.54 7.21 16.32
CA THR A 79 5.24 8.42 15.87
C THR A 79 6.76 8.27 15.84
N LYS A 80 7.35 7.38 16.64
CA LYS A 80 8.80 7.15 16.66
C LYS A 80 9.24 6.37 15.43
N ASN A 81 8.39 5.46 14.94
CA ASN A 81 8.70 4.69 13.74
C ASN A 81 8.70 5.55 12.47
N VAL A 82 7.94 6.66 12.46
CA VAL A 82 7.81 7.55 11.29
C VAL A 82 8.66 8.82 11.40
N LEU A 83 9.53 8.95 12.41
CA LEU A 83 10.46 10.06 12.52
C LEU A 83 11.37 10.11 11.26
N GLU A 84 11.52 11.32 10.69
CA GLU A 84 12.34 11.55 9.51
C GLU A 84 11.95 10.65 8.32
N THR A 85 10.65 10.31 8.22
CA THR A 85 10.08 9.47 7.18
C THR A 85 9.06 10.27 6.37
N ASP A 86 9.19 10.22 5.04
CA ASP A 86 8.27 10.93 4.13
C ASP A 86 6.95 10.19 3.98
N TYR A 87 7.00 8.84 3.96
CA TYR A 87 5.83 8.02 3.67
C TYR A 87 5.77 6.73 4.47
N ILE A 88 4.55 6.28 4.73
CA ILE A 88 4.25 4.86 4.93
C ILE A 88 3.86 4.31 3.56
N ILE A 89 4.52 3.24 3.08
CA ILE A 89 4.22 2.63 1.78
C ILE A 89 4.06 1.13 2.00
N THR A 90 2.89 0.58 1.68
CA THR A 90 2.67 -0.86 1.85
C THR A 90 1.53 -1.40 0.96
N ASN A 91 1.59 -2.70 0.71
CA ASN A 91 0.49 -3.50 0.18
C ASN A 91 -0.18 -4.23 1.35
N PRO A 92 -1.20 -3.65 1.99
CA PRO A 92 -1.82 -4.21 3.18
C PRO A 92 -2.72 -5.40 2.85
N PRO A 93 -3.18 -6.18 3.83
CA PRO A 93 -4.30 -7.10 3.65
C PRO A 93 -5.53 -6.36 3.12
N TRP A 94 -6.16 -6.91 2.06
CA TRP A 94 -7.33 -6.26 1.43
C TRP A 94 -8.65 -6.53 2.15
N ASN A 95 -8.61 -7.35 3.20
CA ASN A 95 -9.75 -7.54 4.10
C ASN A 95 -10.09 -6.21 4.79
N ARG A 96 -11.29 -5.71 4.58
CA ARG A 96 -11.72 -4.40 5.05
C ARG A 96 -11.76 -4.25 6.57
N ILE A 97 -11.87 -5.36 7.31
CA ILE A 97 -11.76 -5.36 8.78
C ILE A 97 -10.36 -4.91 9.22
N LEU A 98 -9.32 -5.21 8.43
CA LEU A 98 -7.95 -4.79 8.67
C LEU A 98 -7.59 -3.52 7.91
N LEU A 99 -7.98 -3.42 6.63
CA LEU A 99 -7.62 -2.30 5.75
C LEU A 99 -8.12 -0.96 6.29
N HIS A 100 -9.38 -0.88 6.71
CA HIS A 100 -9.96 0.38 7.15
C HIS A 100 -9.29 0.95 8.41
N PRO A 101 -9.08 0.18 9.49
CA PRO A 101 -8.30 0.65 10.63
C PRO A 101 -6.86 1.03 10.26
N MET A 102 -6.22 0.31 9.30
CA MET A 102 -4.88 0.67 8.81
C MET A 102 -4.87 2.01 8.09
N ILE A 103 -5.89 2.32 7.26
CA ILE A 103 -6.03 3.64 6.61
C ILE A 103 -6.02 4.74 7.66
N GLU A 104 -6.88 4.62 8.68
CA GLU A 104 -7.00 5.62 9.75
C GLU A 104 -5.70 5.73 10.56
N HIS A 105 -5.18 4.62 11.01
CA HIS A 105 -3.99 4.58 11.86
C HIS A 105 -2.78 5.17 11.16
N PHE A 106 -2.42 4.66 10.00
CA PHE A 106 -1.22 5.09 9.29
C PHE A 106 -1.32 6.54 8.81
N SER A 107 -2.44 6.95 8.23
CA SER A 107 -2.61 8.32 7.74
C SER A 107 -2.61 9.37 8.86
N SER A 108 -2.92 8.97 10.10
CA SER A 108 -2.79 9.82 11.28
C SER A 108 -1.34 10.12 11.66
N LEU A 109 -0.41 9.22 11.31
CA LEU A 109 1.00 9.29 11.64
C LEU A 109 1.82 10.00 10.56
N CYS A 110 1.64 9.59 9.28
CA CYS A 110 2.45 10.01 8.16
C CYS A 110 1.65 9.93 6.86
N PRO A 111 1.99 10.69 5.80
CA PRO A 111 1.43 10.46 4.46
C PRO A 111 1.59 9.00 4.05
N THR A 112 0.48 8.34 3.67
CA THR A 112 0.43 6.89 3.55
C THR A 112 -0.04 6.47 2.17
N TRP A 113 0.79 5.69 1.47
CA TRP A 113 0.47 5.04 0.22
C TRP A 113 0.08 3.58 0.46
N LEU A 114 -1.13 3.21 0.07
CA LEU A 114 -1.66 1.86 0.19
C LEU A 114 -2.06 1.31 -1.18
N LEU A 115 -1.60 0.09 -1.48
CA LEU A 115 -1.95 -0.64 -2.70
C LEU A 115 -3.11 -1.61 -2.42
N PHE A 116 -4.27 -1.38 -3.03
CA PHE A 116 -5.40 -2.30 -2.89
C PHE A 116 -6.41 -2.16 -4.03
N ASP A 117 -7.55 -2.87 -3.92
CA ASP A 117 -8.63 -2.98 -4.88
C ASP A 117 -9.07 -1.61 -5.44
N ALA A 118 -8.95 -1.44 -6.77
CA ALA A 118 -9.34 -0.20 -7.45
C ALA A 118 -10.85 0.05 -7.40
N ASP A 119 -11.69 -0.98 -7.24
CA ASP A 119 -13.13 -0.82 -7.14
C ASP A 119 -13.58 -0.31 -5.75
N TRP A 120 -12.67 -0.31 -4.76
CA TRP A 120 -12.97 0.14 -3.40
C TRP A 120 -13.55 1.56 -3.36
N ILE A 121 -12.99 2.48 -4.14
CA ILE A 121 -13.43 3.89 -4.14
C ILE A 121 -14.91 4.06 -4.55
N HIS A 122 -15.47 3.13 -5.29
CA HIS A 122 -16.86 3.13 -5.74
C HIS A 122 -17.85 2.50 -4.73
N THR A 123 -17.36 2.08 -3.57
CA THR A 123 -18.19 1.43 -2.56
C THR A 123 -18.67 2.44 -1.51
N LYS A 124 -19.82 2.16 -0.87
CA LYS A 124 -20.30 2.98 0.26
C LYS A 124 -19.32 2.97 1.44
N GLN A 125 -18.48 1.95 1.55
CA GLN A 125 -17.52 1.81 2.64
C GLN A 125 -16.32 2.74 2.50
N SER A 126 -16.06 3.31 1.32
CA SER A 126 -14.99 4.30 1.12
C SER A 126 -15.35 5.69 1.66
N VAL A 127 -16.65 6.00 1.79
CA VAL A 127 -17.13 7.35 2.12
C VAL A 127 -16.46 7.97 3.35
N PRO A 128 -16.25 7.28 4.49
CA PRO A 128 -15.60 7.89 5.65
C PRO A 128 -14.14 8.32 5.41
N TYR A 129 -13.47 7.72 4.40
CA TYR A 129 -12.03 7.89 4.15
C TYR A 129 -11.73 8.89 3.04
N ILE A 130 -12.73 9.24 2.21
CA ILE A 130 -12.56 10.10 1.02
C ILE A 130 -12.01 11.48 1.39
N THR A 131 -12.42 12.02 2.52
CA THR A 131 -11.96 13.34 2.99
C THR A 131 -10.45 13.43 3.13
N ASN A 132 -9.80 12.33 3.49
CA ASN A 132 -8.35 12.25 3.70
C ASN A 132 -7.59 11.63 2.51
N LEU A 133 -8.30 11.32 1.43
CA LEU A 133 -7.73 10.77 0.20
C LEU A 133 -7.25 11.90 -0.72
N HIS A 134 -5.95 11.94 -1.01
CA HIS A 134 -5.32 13.01 -1.79
C HIS A 134 -5.03 12.62 -3.24
N LYS A 135 -4.58 11.37 -3.45
CA LYS A 135 -4.23 10.87 -4.79
C LYS A 135 -4.67 9.44 -4.99
N ILE A 136 -5.01 9.13 -6.22
CA ILE A 136 -5.22 7.76 -6.72
C ILE A 136 -4.32 7.58 -7.94
N VAL A 137 -3.48 6.54 -7.93
CA VAL A 137 -2.63 6.16 -9.07
C VAL A 137 -3.09 4.80 -9.56
N SER A 138 -3.63 4.75 -10.77
CA SER A 138 -4.12 3.49 -11.37
C SER A 138 -2.96 2.57 -11.72
N VAL A 139 -3.01 1.33 -11.23
CA VAL A 139 -2.08 0.26 -11.60
C VAL A 139 -2.71 -0.67 -12.63
N GLY A 140 -3.99 -0.97 -12.47
CA GLY A 140 -4.72 -1.90 -13.31
C GLY A 140 -4.56 -3.35 -12.84
N ARG A 141 -4.61 -4.30 -13.78
CA ARG A 141 -4.53 -5.73 -13.47
C ARG A 141 -3.10 -6.16 -13.21
N VAL A 142 -2.89 -6.79 -12.06
CA VAL A 142 -1.57 -7.27 -11.60
C VAL A 142 -1.53 -8.79 -11.61
N ARG A 143 -0.36 -9.35 -11.93
CA ARG A 143 -0.10 -10.79 -11.89
C ARG A 143 0.48 -11.16 -10.53
N TRP A 144 -0.38 -11.50 -9.59
CA TRP A 144 0.03 -11.90 -8.23
C TRP A 144 0.68 -13.30 -8.15
N PHE A 145 0.53 -14.12 -9.18
CA PHE A 145 0.97 -15.52 -9.21
C PHE A 145 1.74 -15.84 -10.50
N GLY A 146 2.82 -15.14 -10.77
CA GLY A 146 3.66 -15.43 -11.93
C GLY A 146 2.88 -15.32 -13.26
N ASN A 147 2.68 -16.44 -13.97
CA ASN A 147 2.06 -16.44 -15.31
C ASN A 147 0.53 -16.36 -15.32
N THR A 148 -0.14 -16.45 -14.18
CA THR A 148 -1.60 -16.32 -14.13
C THR A 148 -2.00 -14.86 -14.09
N THR A 149 -2.82 -14.44 -15.07
CA THR A 149 -3.33 -13.06 -15.10
C THR A 149 -4.26 -12.87 -13.91
N GLY A 150 -3.87 -12.02 -12.97
CA GLY A 150 -4.75 -11.52 -11.92
C GLY A 150 -5.97 -10.85 -12.55
N LYS A 151 -7.15 -11.08 -11.99
CA LYS A 151 -8.39 -10.47 -12.47
C LYS A 151 -8.74 -9.19 -11.74
N ASP A 152 -8.07 -8.95 -10.62
CA ASP A 152 -8.36 -7.80 -9.78
C ASP A 152 -7.55 -6.58 -10.25
N ASN A 153 -8.23 -5.46 -10.46
CA ASN A 153 -7.60 -4.18 -10.66
C ASN A 153 -7.13 -3.64 -9.32
N CYS A 154 -5.97 -3.01 -9.28
CA CYS A 154 -5.51 -2.31 -8.11
C CYS A 154 -5.07 -0.88 -8.42
N ALA A 155 -4.99 -0.08 -7.39
CA ALA A 155 -4.50 1.29 -7.42
C ALA A 155 -3.75 1.62 -6.14
N TRP A 156 -2.82 2.55 -6.23
CA TRP A 156 -2.23 3.20 -5.08
C TRP A 156 -3.10 4.35 -4.63
N TYR A 157 -3.35 4.44 -3.32
CA TYR A 157 -4.13 5.50 -2.68
C TYR A 157 -3.26 6.24 -1.69
N LEU A 158 -3.15 7.57 -1.83
CA LEU A 158 -2.47 8.43 -0.87
C LEU A 158 -3.46 9.00 0.12
N PHE A 159 -3.34 8.61 1.37
CA PHE A 159 -4.08 9.19 2.48
C PHE A 159 -3.17 10.08 3.33
N CYS A 160 -3.70 11.22 3.79
CA CYS A 160 -3.00 12.12 4.69
C CYS A 160 -3.91 12.53 5.85
N LYS A 161 -3.30 12.92 6.97
CA LYS A 161 -4.04 13.38 8.15
C LYS A 161 -4.92 14.61 7.87
N LYS A 162 -4.44 15.53 7.03
CA LYS A 162 -5.17 16.73 6.66
C LYS A 162 -6.20 16.40 5.56
N PRO A 163 -7.41 16.98 5.63
CA PRO A 163 -8.38 16.86 4.54
C PRO A 163 -7.83 17.32 3.19
N ALA A 164 -8.15 16.58 2.14
CA ALA A 164 -7.83 16.97 0.78
C ALA A 164 -8.78 18.06 0.28
N LYS A 165 -8.26 19.06 -0.46
CA LYS A 165 -9.10 20.02 -1.17
C LYS A 165 -9.70 19.41 -2.43
N GLU A 166 -8.99 18.51 -3.05
CA GLU A 166 -9.34 17.76 -4.26
C GLU A 166 -8.63 16.40 -4.25
N ILE A 167 -9.20 15.41 -4.91
CA ILE A 167 -8.55 14.13 -5.15
C ILE A 167 -7.96 14.16 -6.55
N LYS A 168 -6.63 13.95 -6.66
CA LYS A 168 -5.96 13.85 -7.96
C LYS A 168 -5.94 12.40 -8.41
N PHE A 169 -6.49 12.14 -9.58
CA PHE A 169 -6.47 10.83 -10.22
C PHE A 169 -5.45 10.79 -11.35
N TYR A 170 -4.61 9.76 -11.34
CA TYR A 170 -3.62 9.49 -12.36
C TYR A 170 -3.97 8.16 -13.03
N GLY A 171 -4.29 8.21 -14.31
CA GLY A 171 -4.59 7.05 -15.11
C GLY A 171 -3.37 6.15 -15.30
N ARG A 172 -3.61 4.94 -15.81
CA ARG A 172 -2.54 4.02 -16.19
C ARG A 172 -1.76 4.59 -17.38
N THR A 173 -0.45 4.66 -17.26
CA THR A 173 0.50 4.96 -18.37
C THR A 173 0.93 3.68 -19.07
#